data_ce039042c59d51a3f2444b32ab942709
#
_entry.id   ce039042c59d51a3f2444b32ab942709
#
_cell.length_a   1.000
_cell.length_b   1.000
_cell.length_c   1.000
_cell.angle_alpha   90.00
_cell.angle_beta   90.00
_cell.angle_gamma   90.00
#
_symmetry.space_group_name_H-M   'P 1'
#
loop_
_entity.id
_entity.type
_entity.pdbx_description
1 polymer ?
#
loop_
_entity_poly.entity_id
_entity_poly.type
_entity_poly.pdbx_seq_one_letter_code
_entity_poly.pdbx_strand_id
1 'polypeptide(L)'
;MIRDTTNFKKCRATKCQKKGDYVNGLCDTCTKQIHKALNKEKKFKRKTYSISKKSDREYSAAFREAKKYFQLWSRLKFADEFGMVKCVHGSIKHYTEIDGGHYIPAEKLSTCFDEINVNPQEKNKNMDMQNPITNQQYTSYMIRKYGNEAVQNLVNRSHLYIKYSSFELK
;
A
#
# COMPACT_ATOMS: atom_id res chain seq x y z
N MET A 1 68.41 -6.00 36.48
CA MET A 1 67.95 -5.74 35.10
C MET A 1 66.46 -5.53 35.13
N ILE A 2 66.00 -4.30 35.14
CA ILE A 2 64.60 -3.89 35.09
C ILE A 2 64.23 -3.82 33.62
N ARG A 3 63.31 -4.69 33.16
CA ARG A 3 62.81 -4.62 31.79
C ARG A 3 61.76 -3.53 31.71
N ASP A 4 62.10 -2.37 31.14
CA ASP A 4 61.18 -1.35 30.72
C ASP A 4 60.32 -1.86 29.58
N THR A 5 59.10 -2.31 29.85
CA THR A 5 58.12 -2.69 28.85
C THR A 5 56.95 -1.70 28.85
N THR A 6 57.25 -0.42 28.70
CA THR A 6 56.23 0.58 28.42
C THR A 6 55.91 0.63 26.91
N ASN A 7 55.36 -0.46 26.38
CA ASN A 7 54.75 -0.46 25.04
C ASN A 7 53.37 0.19 25.16
N PHE A 8 53.33 1.51 25.28
CA PHE A 8 52.08 2.27 25.23
C PHE A 8 51.44 2.11 23.85
N LYS A 9 50.39 1.34 23.77
CA LYS A 9 49.63 1.18 22.55
C LYS A 9 49.04 2.55 22.14
N LYS A 10 49.15 2.95 20.90
CA LYS A 10 48.55 4.18 20.37
C LYS A 10 47.08 3.92 20.04
N CYS A 11 46.22 4.93 20.23
CA CYS A 11 44.81 4.88 19.84
C CYS A 11 44.70 4.64 18.33
N ARG A 12 43.82 3.72 17.93
CA ARG A 12 43.60 3.37 16.48
C ARG A 12 42.79 4.44 15.72
N ALA A 13 42.23 5.43 16.39
CA ALA A 13 41.57 6.52 15.68
C ALA A 13 42.59 7.39 14.94
N THR A 14 42.34 7.64 13.69
CA THR A 14 43.30 8.14 12.65
C THR A 14 43.90 9.51 12.99
N LYS A 15 43.37 10.29 13.93
CA LYS A 15 43.90 11.61 14.34
C LYS A 15 44.12 11.73 15.84
N CYS A 16 44.08 10.62 16.58
CA CYS A 16 44.25 10.65 18.04
C CYS A 16 45.68 10.36 18.42
N GLN A 17 46.32 11.28 19.15
CA GLN A 17 47.69 11.14 19.65
C GLN A 17 47.74 10.73 21.15
N LYS A 18 46.61 10.41 21.77
CA LYS A 18 46.57 10.04 23.19
C LYS A 18 47.19 8.67 23.43
N LYS A 19 47.98 8.56 24.52
CA LYS A 19 48.54 7.32 25.04
C LYS A 19 47.81 6.97 26.34
N GLY A 20 47.57 5.70 26.61
CA GLY A 20 46.92 5.26 27.84
C GLY A 20 46.16 3.94 27.71
N ASP A 21 45.24 3.66 28.59
CA ASP A 21 44.41 2.45 28.56
C ASP A 21 43.40 2.53 27.45
N TYR A 22 43.26 1.45 26.68
CA TYR A 22 42.42 1.37 25.49
C TYR A 22 41.47 0.18 25.59
N VAL A 23 40.20 0.43 25.36
CA VAL A 23 39.20 -0.61 25.11
C VAL A 23 39.06 -0.82 23.60
N ASN A 24 39.31 -2.02 23.13
CA ASN A 24 39.27 -2.35 21.69
C ASN A 24 40.17 -1.46 20.80
N GLY A 25 41.31 -0.97 21.36
CA GLY A 25 42.28 -0.14 20.65
C GLY A 25 41.86 1.35 20.52
N LEU A 26 40.84 1.81 21.22
CA LEU A 26 40.39 3.21 21.25
C LEU A 26 40.52 3.80 22.66
N CYS A 27 40.97 5.03 22.76
CA CYS A 27 40.95 5.75 24.03
C CYS A 27 39.50 6.15 24.41
N ASP A 28 39.28 6.40 25.67
CA ASP A 28 37.99 6.72 26.26
C ASP A 28 37.25 7.87 25.53
N THR A 29 38.00 8.91 25.15
CA THR A 29 37.45 10.05 24.40
C THR A 29 36.95 9.66 23.02
N CYS A 30 37.73 8.87 22.26
CA CYS A 30 37.33 8.40 20.93
C CYS A 30 36.16 7.43 21.01
N THR A 31 36.14 6.55 22.00
CA THR A 31 35.00 5.64 22.25
C THR A 31 33.73 6.44 22.54
N LYS A 32 33.77 7.46 23.42
CA LYS A 32 32.60 8.32 23.69
C LYS A 32 32.12 9.08 22.44
N GLN A 33 33.03 9.59 21.62
CA GLN A 33 32.68 10.28 20.36
C GLN A 33 31.99 9.35 19.36
N ILE A 34 32.51 8.12 19.18
CA ILE A 34 31.91 7.11 18.31
C ILE A 34 30.53 6.71 18.81
N HIS A 35 30.38 6.46 20.12
CA HIS A 35 29.07 6.15 20.71
C HIS A 35 28.06 7.28 20.51
N LYS A 36 28.47 8.53 20.66
CA LYS A 36 27.61 9.70 20.41
C LYS A 36 27.17 9.79 18.95
N ALA A 37 28.08 9.54 18.01
CA ALA A 37 27.77 9.54 16.57
C ALA A 37 26.79 8.40 16.20
N LEU A 38 27.04 7.17 16.67
CA LEU A 38 26.15 6.02 16.45
C LEU A 38 24.75 6.25 17.04
N ASN A 39 24.65 6.83 18.22
CA ASN A 39 23.36 7.14 18.84
C ASN A 39 22.58 8.22 18.07
N LYS A 40 23.28 9.22 17.50
CA LYS A 40 22.67 10.23 16.64
C LYS A 40 22.11 9.60 15.36
N GLU A 41 22.85 8.69 14.72
CA GLU A 41 22.41 7.98 13.54
C GLU A 41 21.21 7.07 13.83
N LYS A 42 21.24 6.31 14.94
CA LYS A 42 20.09 5.48 15.36
C LYS A 42 18.85 6.32 15.61
N LYS A 43 18.97 7.49 16.22
CA LYS A 43 17.86 8.42 16.46
C LYS A 43 17.29 8.98 15.16
N PHE A 44 18.15 9.30 14.20
CA PHE A 44 17.74 9.75 12.87
C PHE A 44 16.97 8.63 12.10
N LYS A 45 17.52 7.41 12.04
CA LYS A 45 16.83 6.25 11.43
C LYS A 45 15.48 5.96 12.06
N ARG A 46 15.33 6.06 13.38
CA ARG A 46 14.04 5.90 14.08
C ARG A 46 13.03 6.97 13.70
N LYS A 47 13.46 8.23 13.57
CA LYS A 47 12.58 9.35 13.20
C LYS A 47 12.08 9.21 11.76
N THR A 48 12.95 8.89 10.80
CA THR A 48 12.55 8.66 9.39
C THR A 48 11.59 7.50 9.24
N TYR A 49 11.82 6.37 9.93
CA TYR A 49 10.92 5.22 9.94
C TYR A 49 9.53 5.56 10.51
N SER A 50 9.42 6.37 11.56
CA SER A 50 8.13 6.78 12.13
C SER A 50 7.35 7.72 11.21
N ILE A 51 8.03 8.59 10.45
CA ILE A 51 7.41 9.48 9.46
C ILE A 51 6.84 8.66 8.29
N SER A 52 7.61 7.69 7.75
CA SER A 52 7.12 6.83 6.66
C SER A 52 5.88 6.03 7.07
N LYS A 53 5.88 5.41 8.26
CA LYS A 53 4.70 4.69 8.78
C LYS A 53 3.46 5.56 8.93
N LYS A 54 3.61 6.83 9.31
CA LYS A 54 2.47 7.77 9.41
C LYS A 54 1.90 8.05 8.02
N SER A 55 2.74 8.36 7.05
CA SER A 55 2.35 8.57 5.65
C SER A 55 1.63 7.35 5.06
N ASP A 56 2.15 6.15 5.29
CA ASP A 56 1.54 4.91 4.80
C ASP A 56 0.15 4.65 5.42
N ARG A 57 -0.04 5.01 6.70
CA ARG A 57 -1.35 4.90 7.36
C ARG A 57 -2.36 5.90 6.82
N GLU A 58 -1.94 7.14 6.60
CA GLU A 58 -2.80 8.20 6.02
C GLU A 58 -3.22 7.84 4.60
N TYR A 59 -2.29 7.37 3.78
CA TYR A 59 -2.59 6.85 2.44
C TYR A 59 -3.58 5.69 2.49
N SER A 60 -3.34 4.69 3.33
CA SER A 60 -4.20 3.51 3.46
C SER A 60 -5.60 3.86 3.95
N ALA A 61 -5.75 4.86 4.81
CA ALA A 61 -7.04 5.35 5.27
C ALA A 61 -7.79 6.06 4.13
N ALA A 62 -7.14 7.00 3.43
CA ALA A 62 -7.71 7.71 2.30
C ALA A 62 -8.14 6.76 1.17
N PHE A 63 -7.31 5.75 0.84
CA PHE A 63 -7.63 4.76 -0.17
C PHE A 63 -8.88 3.93 0.20
N ARG A 64 -9.00 3.48 1.45
CA ARG A 64 -10.18 2.73 1.90
C ARG A 64 -11.43 3.58 1.85
N GLU A 65 -11.34 4.85 2.22
CA GLU A 65 -12.46 5.79 2.18
C GLU A 65 -12.89 6.07 0.74
N ALA A 66 -11.98 6.40 -0.15
CA ALA A 66 -12.24 6.59 -1.58
C ALA A 66 -12.92 5.35 -2.20
N LYS A 67 -12.39 4.15 -1.92
CA LYS A 67 -12.98 2.89 -2.37
C LYS A 67 -14.40 2.69 -1.87
N LYS A 68 -14.67 2.98 -0.60
CA LYS A 68 -16.01 2.90 0.00
C LYS A 68 -17.01 3.81 -0.71
N TYR A 69 -16.65 5.06 -0.96
CA TYR A 69 -17.51 6.01 -1.66
C TYR A 69 -17.72 5.63 -3.12
N PHE A 70 -16.68 5.20 -3.81
CA PHE A 70 -16.78 4.76 -5.20
C PHE A 70 -17.68 3.53 -5.35
N GLN A 71 -17.58 2.56 -4.47
CA GLN A 71 -18.47 1.39 -4.45
C GLN A 71 -19.92 1.76 -4.10
N LEU A 72 -20.15 2.72 -3.21
CA LEU A 72 -21.48 3.23 -2.93
C LEU A 72 -22.06 3.95 -4.15
N TRP A 73 -21.29 4.85 -4.74
CA TRP A 73 -21.68 5.56 -5.96
C TRP A 73 -22.02 4.59 -7.11
N SER A 74 -21.22 3.55 -7.31
CA SER A 74 -21.48 2.55 -8.38
C SER A 74 -22.81 1.81 -8.20
N ARG A 75 -23.25 1.60 -6.95
CA ARG A 75 -24.57 1.01 -6.66
C ARG A 75 -25.71 2.00 -6.91
N LEU A 76 -25.55 3.22 -6.41
CA LEU A 76 -26.57 4.29 -6.54
C LEU A 76 -26.77 4.73 -7.99
N LYS A 77 -25.71 4.76 -8.81
CA LYS A 77 -25.77 5.09 -10.23
C LYS A 77 -26.77 4.22 -11.03
N PHE A 78 -27.02 3.00 -10.57
CA PHE A 78 -27.91 2.05 -11.22
C PHE A 78 -29.22 1.80 -10.45
N ALA A 79 -29.43 2.51 -9.33
CA ALA A 79 -30.64 2.40 -8.54
C ALA A 79 -31.79 3.18 -9.19
N ASP A 80 -33.00 2.61 -9.11
CA ASP A 80 -34.23 3.32 -9.44
C ASP A 80 -34.67 4.23 -8.26
N GLU A 81 -35.82 4.87 -8.40
CA GLU A 81 -36.39 5.77 -7.38
C GLU A 81 -36.71 5.09 -6.04
N PHE A 82 -36.85 3.76 -6.02
CA PHE A 82 -37.06 2.95 -4.83
C PHE A 82 -35.75 2.36 -4.27
N GLY A 83 -34.60 2.68 -4.88
CA GLY A 83 -33.30 2.15 -4.50
C GLY A 83 -33.06 0.71 -4.98
N MET A 84 -33.89 0.18 -5.88
CA MET A 84 -33.73 -1.16 -6.42
C MET A 84 -32.73 -1.18 -7.56
N VAL A 85 -31.88 -2.20 -7.60
CA VAL A 85 -30.76 -2.31 -8.54
C VAL A 85 -30.75 -3.70 -9.18
N LYS A 86 -30.65 -3.76 -10.50
CA LYS A 86 -30.40 -5.01 -11.21
C LYS A 86 -28.91 -5.37 -11.12
N CYS A 87 -28.63 -6.48 -10.47
CA CYS A 87 -27.26 -6.99 -10.29
C CYS A 87 -26.70 -7.62 -11.56
N VAL A 88 -25.38 -7.75 -11.62
CA VAL A 88 -24.61 -8.40 -12.69
C VAL A 88 -25.18 -9.78 -13.05
N HIS A 89 -25.55 -10.57 -12.04
CA HIS A 89 -26.03 -11.94 -12.22
C HIS A 89 -27.57 -12.04 -12.39
N GLY A 90 -28.26 -10.89 -12.52
CA GLY A 90 -29.66 -10.83 -12.94
C GLY A 90 -30.68 -10.63 -11.82
N SER A 91 -30.32 -10.78 -10.54
CA SER A 91 -31.22 -10.49 -9.43
C SER A 91 -31.50 -8.98 -9.30
N ILE A 92 -32.64 -8.63 -8.75
CA ILE A 92 -32.99 -7.25 -8.38
C ILE A 92 -33.00 -7.18 -6.85
N LYS A 93 -32.23 -6.24 -6.29
CA LYS A 93 -32.12 -6.03 -4.83
C LYS A 93 -31.96 -4.56 -4.51
N HIS A 94 -32.28 -4.19 -3.27
CA HIS A 94 -32.02 -2.83 -2.81
C HIS A 94 -30.50 -2.57 -2.72
N TYR A 95 -30.05 -1.34 -3.04
CA TYR A 95 -28.62 -1.00 -3.13
C TYR A 95 -27.84 -1.22 -1.83
N THR A 96 -28.50 -1.26 -0.67
CA THR A 96 -27.88 -1.54 0.62
C THR A 96 -27.55 -3.03 0.85
N GLU A 97 -28.20 -3.94 0.09
CA GLU A 97 -28.05 -5.38 0.22
C GLU A 97 -26.98 -5.98 -0.69
N ILE A 98 -26.45 -5.17 -1.59
CA ILE A 98 -25.48 -5.56 -2.61
C ILE A 98 -24.13 -4.86 -2.43
N ASP A 99 -23.12 -5.31 -3.16
CA ASP A 99 -21.81 -4.69 -3.23
C ASP A 99 -21.62 -3.96 -4.58
N GLY A 100 -20.71 -2.98 -4.60
CA GLY A 100 -20.04 -2.54 -5.82
C GLY A 100 -18.90 -3.50 -6.11
N GLY A 101 -19.17 -4.55 -6.88
CA GLY A 101 -18.19 -5.60 -7.18
C GLY A 101 -17.25 -5.20 -8.32
N HIS A 102 -15.97 -5.50 -8.17
CA HIS A 102 -14.96 -5.27 -9.22
C HIS A 102 -14.89 -6.45 -10.18
N TYR A 103 -14.94 -6.19 -11.49
CA TYR A 103 -14.66 -7.19 -12.52
C TYR A 103 -13.17 -7.55 -12.55
N ILE A 104 -12.31 -6.55 -12.61
CA ILE A 104 -10.85 -6.69 -12.40
C ILE A 104 -10.55 -6.36 -10.94
N PRO A 105 -9.79 -7.19 -10.22
CA PRO A 105 -9.53 -7.03 -8.80
C PRO A 105 -9.03 -5.62 -8.42
N ALA A 106 -9.49 -5.09 -7.28
CA ALA A 106 -9.19 -3.75 -6.80
C ALA A 106 -7.69 -3.49 -6.51
N GLU A 107 -6.88 -4.54 -6.42
CA GLU A 107 -5.42 -4.49 -6.30
C GLU A 107 -4.75 -3.93 -7.57
N LYS A 108 -5.44 -3.99 -8.71
CA LYS A 108 -5.05 -3.34 -9.95
C LYS A 108 -5.45 -1.88 -9.90
N LEU A 109 -4.58 -1.03 -9.34
CA LEU A 109 -4.87 0.38 -9.05
C LEU A 109 -5.32 1.15 -10.31
N SER A 110 -4.76 0.84 -11.48
CA SER A 110 -5.10 1.48 -12.76
C SER A 110 -6.57 1.34 -13.17
N THR A 111 -7.29 0.38 -12.58
CA THR A 111 -8.71 0.13 -12.86
C THR A 111 -9.58 0.11 -11.61
N CYS A 112 -9.00 0.36 -10.43
CA CYS A 112 -9.71 0.28 -9.16
C CYS A 112 -10.89 1.26 -9.08
N PHE A 113 -10.73 2.48 -9.61
CA PHE A 113 -11.75 3.53 -9.65
C PHE A 113 -12.30 3.75 -11.06
N ASP A 114 -12.29 2.73 -11.90
CA ASP A 114 -12.85 2.79 -13.22
C ASP A 114 -14.37 2.49 -13.20
N GLU A 115 -15.16 3.36 -13.82
CA GLU A 115 -16.62 3.26 -13.82
C GLU A 115 -17.16 1.99 -14.49
N ILE A 116 -16.42 1.48 -15.47
CA ILE A 116 -16.76 0.24 -16.16
C ILE A 116 -16.43 -0.96 -15.28
N ASN A 117 -15.37 -0.87 -14.47
CA ASN A 117 -14.86 -1.97 -13.67
C ASN A 117 -15.74 -2.33 -12.46
N VAL A 118 -16.52 -1.38 -11.93
CA VAL A 118 -17.32 -1.60 -10.72
C VAL A 118 -18.78 -1.57 -11.00
N ASN A 119 -19.45 -2.72 -10.80
CA ASN A 119 -20.87 -2.88 -11.07
C ASN A 119 -21.62 -3.49 -9.88
N PRO A 120 -22.96 -3.28 -9.80
CA PRO A 120 -23.79 -3.86 -8.74
C PRO A 120 -23.74 -5.39 -8.74
N GLN A 121 -23.36 -6.00 -7.65
CA GLN A 121 -23.19 -7.46 -7.53
C GLN A 121 -23.72 -7.96 -6.18
N GLU A 122 -24.35 -9.15 -6.18
CA GLU A 122 -24.73 -9.81 -4.95
C GLU A 122 -23.47 -10.14 -4.12
N LYS A 123 -23.56 -9.98 -2.79
CA LYS A 123 -22.42 -10.19 -1.88
C LYS A 123 -21.81 -11.58 -2.00
N ASN A 124 -22.64 -12.62 -2.08
CA ASN A 124 -22.18 -13.99 -2.27
C ASN A 124 -21.45 -14.20 -3.60
N LYS A 125 -21.94 -13.60 -4.69
CA LYS A 125 -21.31 -13.68 -6.00
C LYS A 125 -20.03 -12.86 -6.07
N ASN A 126 -19.98 -11.72 -5.39
CA ASN A 126 -18.76 -10.91 -5.25
C ASN A 126 -17.64 -11.68 -4.50
N MET A 127 -18.00 -12.44 -3.47
CA MET A 127 -17.07 -13.31 -2.76
C MET A 127 -16.62 -14.53 -3.60
N ASP A 128 -17.44 -14.98 -4.54
CA ASP A 128 -17.24 -16.17 -5.37
C ASP A 128 -16.63 -15.86 -6.75
N MET A 129 -16.00 -14.70 -6.92
CA MET A 129 -15.43 -14.26 -8.20
C MET A 129 -14.28 -15.15 -8.71
N GLN A 130 -13.68 -15.98 -7.85
CA GLN A 130 -12.69 -16.97 -8.25
C GLN A 130 -13.33 -18.21 -8.93
N ASN A 131 -14.63 -18.40 -8.77
CA ASN A 131 -15.37 -19.45 -9.44
C ASN A 131 -15.48 -19.14 -10.94
N PRO A 132 -15.03 -20.03 -11.84
CA PRO A 132 -15.06 -19.80 -13.28
C PRO A 132 -16.45 -19.46 -13.84
N ILE A 133 -17.50 -20.09 -13.31
CA ILE A 133 -18.89 -19.86 -13.75
C ILE A 133 -19.33 -18.44 -13.37
N THR A 134 -19.08 -18.01 -12.14
CA THR A 134 -19.40 -16.66 -11.65
C THR A 134 -18.64 -15.60 -12.45
N ASN A 135 -17.36 -15.83 -12.70
CA ASN A 135 -16.53 -14.93 -13.49
C ASN A 135 -16.99 -14.85 -14.95
N GLN A 136 -17.34 -16.00 -15.58
CA GLN A 136 -17.86 -16.04 -16.95
C GLN A 136 -19.20 -15.30 -17.08
N GLN A 137 -20.08 -15.42 -16.09
CA GLN A 137 -21.34 -14.67 -16.06
C GLN A 137 -21.09 -13.18 -15.98
N TYR A 138 -20.14 -12.74 -15.15
CA TYR A 138 -19.75 -11.33 -15.08
C TYR A 138 -19.13 -10.86 -16.42
N THR A 139 -18.23 -11.62 -17.01
CA THR A 139 -17.64 -11.32 -18.33
C THR A 139 -18.72 -11.14 -19.39
N SER A 140 -19.69 -12.05 -19.44
CA SER A 140 -20.82 -11.96 -20.37
C SER A 140 -21.68 -10.70 -20.13
N TYR A 141 -21.90 -10.32 -18.89
CA TYR A 141 -22.56 -9.06 -18.55
C TYR A 141 -21.76 -7.85 -19.04
N MET A 142 -20.45 -7.84 -18.79
CA MET A 142 -19.56 -6.75 -19.21
C MET A 142 -19.58 -6.54 -20.73
N ILE A 143 -19.42 -7.62 -21.49
CA ILE A 143 -19.43 -7.56 -22.95
C ILE A 143 -20.79 -7.08 -23.47
N ARG A 144 -21.89 -7.59 -22.91
CA ARG A 144 -23.25 -7.17 -23.31
C ARG A 144 -23.53 -5.71 -23.01
N LYS A 145 -23.03 -5.19 -21.88
CA LYS A 145 -23.32 -3.84 -21.41
C LYS A 145 -22.43 -2.78 -22.00
N TYR A 146 -21.13 -3.07 -22.13
CA TYR A 146 -20.11 -2.09 -22.49
C TYR A 146 -19.45 -2.37 -23.85
N GLY A 147 -19.69 -3.54 -24.43
CA GLY A 147 -19.04 -4.01 -25.65
C GLY A 147 -17.68 -4.66 -25.42
N ASN A 148 -17.29 -5.53 -26.34
CA ASN A 148 -16.04 -6.29 -26.23
C ASN A 148 -14.79 -5.38 -26.22
N GLU A 149 -14.78 -4.33 -27.04
CA GLU A 149 -13.65 -3.40 -27.13
C GLU A 149 -13.40 -2.67 -25.80
N ALA A 150 -14.45 -2.17 -25.15
CA ALA A 150 -14.34 -1.50 -23.85
C ALA A 150 -13.81 -2.44 -22.77
N VAL A 151 -14.24 -3.72 -22.79
CA VAL A 151 -13.75 -4.73 -21.83
C VAL A 151 -12.27 -5.05 -22.10
N GLN A 152 -11.85 -5.21 -23.36
CA GLN A 152 -10.44 -5.42 -23.71
C GLN A 152 -9.57 -4.23 -23.31
N ASN A 153 -10.02 -3.01 -23.55
CA ASN A 153 -9.33 -1.79 -23.13
C ASN A 153 -9.21 -1.71 -21.61
N LEU A 154 -10.23 -2.13 -20.87
CA LEU A 154 -10.17 -2.22 -19.41
C LEU A 154 -9.10 -3.22 -18.95
N VAL A 155 -9.08 -4.42 -19.56
CA VAL A 155 -8.07 -5.45 -19.28
C VAL A 155 -6.67 -4.93 -19.58
N ASN A 156 -6.46 -4.30 -20.73
CA ASN A 156 -5.15 -3.73 -21.10
C ASN A 156 -4.69 -2.67 -20.11
N ARG A 157 -5.57 -1.78 -19.67
CA ARG A 157 -5.26 -0.76 -18.64
C ARG A 157 -4.94 -1.36 -17.28
N SER A 158 -5.47 -2.54 -16.95
CA SER A 158 -5.18 -3.20 -15.67
C SER A 158 -3.70 -3.61 -15.50
N HIS A 159 -2.95 -3.68 -16.59
CA HIS A 159 -1.52 -3.99 -16.57
C HIS A 159 -0.64 -2.73 -16.39
N LEU A 160 -1.21 -1.53 -16.43
CA LEU A 160 -0.46 -0.31 -16.21
C LEU A 160 -0.14 -0.14 -14.72
N TYR A 161 1.09 0.25 -14.44
CA TYR A 161 1.46 0.63 -13.07
C TYR A 161 1.08 2.08 -12.82
N ILE A 162 0.19 2.30 -11.85
CA ILE A 162 -0.13 3.63 -11.34
C ILE A 162 -0.03 3.64 -9.81
N LYS A 163 0.17 4.83 -9.26
CA LYS A 163 0.15 5.07 -7.83
C LYS A 163 -0.58 6.38 -7.57
N TYR A 164 -1.66 6.31 -6.82
CA TYR A 164 -2.37 7.51 -6.37
C TYR A 164 -1.59 8.23 -5.27
N SER A 165 -1.62 9.53 -5.26
CA SER A 165 -1.23 10.32 -4.09
C SER A 165 -2.39 10.37 -3.09
N SER A 166 -2.10 10.69 -1.82
CA SER A 166 -3.15 10.88 -0.82
C SER A 166 -4.07 12.06 -1.12
N PHE A 167 -3.64 12.99 -1.97
CA PHE A 167 -4.44 14.13 -2.42
C PHE A 167 -5.47 13.72 -3.48
N GLU A 168 -5.10 12.88 -4.44
CA GLU A 168 -6.01 12.36 -5.48
C GLU A 168 -7.09 11.43 -4.93
N LEU A 169 -6.91 10.92 -3.71
CA LEU A 169 -7.86 10.03 -3.03
C LEU A 169 -8.88 10.77 -2.13
N LYS A 170 -8.79 12.08 -2.00
CA LYS A 170 -9.70 12.93 -1.20
C LYS A 170 -10.70 13.66 -2.08
#